data_dee6ae94900bb30d626f7192084ea149
#
_entry.id   dee6ae94900bb30d626f7192084ea149
#
_cell.length_a   1.000
_cell.length_b   1.000
_cell.length_c   1.000
_cell.angle_alpha   90.00
_cell.angle_beta   90.00
_cell.angle_gamma   90.00
#
_symmetry.space_group_name_H-M   'P 1'
#
loop_
_entity.id
_entity.type
_entity.pdbx_description
1 polymer ?
#
loop_
_entity_poly.entity_id
_entity_poly.type
_entity_poly.pdbx_seq_one_letter_code
_entity_poly.pdbx_strand_id
1 'polypeptide(L)'
;VAASGINFAIIRVGYRGSASGALIQDPNFKKNISGATKAGIKVGLYFFTQAVNEAEAVEEASMAMSLASGYKVTYPIFIDTESASSGRANGLSKSARTVVVKAFCQTIRNGGYKAGVYASKSWYANQLNASALNGYCIWVAQYNSSCTYSGKYDMWQYSSKGSVSGIKGNVDMNISYTGY
;
A
#
# COMPACT_ATOMS: atom_id res chain seq x y z
N VAL A 1 16.59 13.26 -2.50
CA VAL A 1 15.34 12.86 -1.81
C VAL A 1 15.49 13.05 -0.31
N ALA A 2 16.42 12.36 0.35
CA ALA A 2 16.62 12.53 1.82
C ALA A 2 16.93 13.99 2.21
N ALA A 3 17.80 14.68 1.47
CA ALA A 3 18.12 16.10 1.71
C ALA A 3 16.92 17.05 1.50
N SER A 4 15.81 16.57 0.95
CA SER A 4 14.56 17.35 0.78
C SER A 4 13.58 17.18 1.95
N GLY A 5 14.05 16.65 3.08
CA GLY A 5 13.21 16.45 4.27
C GLY A 5 12.33 15.20 4.24
N ILE A 6 12.49 14.35 3.22
CA ILE A 6 11.74 13.07 3.12
C ILE A 6 12.37 12.08 4.10
N ASN A 7 11.58 11.61 5.06
CA ASN A 7 12.02 10.71 6.12
C ASN A 7 11.44 9.28 6.02
N PHE A 8 10.43 9.07 5.19
CA PHE A 8 9.93 7.74 4.86
C PHE A 8 9.49 7.63 3.40
N ALA A 9 9.47 6.41 2.88
CA ALA A 9 8.95 6.08 1.56
C ALA A 9 8.15 4.76 1.62
N ILE A 10 7.01 4.71 0.93
CA ILE A 10 6.26 3.49 0.72
C ILE A 10 6.50 3.07 -0.74
N ILE A 11 7.17 1.95 -0.94
CA ILE A 11 7.71 1.52 -2.23
C ILE A 11 6.85 0.39 -2.81
N ARG A 12 6.48 0.48 -4.08
CA ARG A 12 5.77 -0.61 -4.74
C ARG A 12 6.68 -1.84 -4.83
N VAL A 13 6.24 -2.94 -4.20
CA VAL A 13 6.97 -4.21 -4.24
C VAL A 13 6.56 -5.05 -5.44
N GLY A 14 5.31 -4.98 -5.83
CA GLY A 14 4.74 -5.72 -6.93
C GLY A 14 3.26 -5.43 -7.15
N TYR A 15 2.69 -6.16 -8.08
CA TYR A 15 1.27 -6.06 -8.42
C TYR A 15 0.77 -7.35 -9.04
N ARG A 16 -0.54 -7.55 -9.00
CA ARG A 16 -1.20 -8.60 -9.80
C ARG A 16 -1.72 -7.98 -11.08
N GLY A 17 -1.45 -8.61 -12.20
CA GLY A 17 -1.89 -8.13 -13.52
C GLY A 17 -3.41 -8.06 -13.63
N SER A 18 -3.92 -6.91 -14.09
CA SER A 18 -5.36 -6.63 -14.13
C SER A 18 -6.15 -7.57 -15.04
N ALA A 19 -5.56 -8.05 -16.12
CA ALA A 19 -6.16 -9.01 -17.04
C ALA A 19 -5.65 -10.43 -16.81
N SER A 20 -4.32 -10.59 -16.68
CA SER A 20 -3.68 -11.91 -16.61
C SER A 20 -3.83 -12.60 -15.25
N GLY A 21 -3.98 -11.82 -14.17
CA GLY A 21 -3.91 -12.34 -12.80
C GLY A 21 -2.51 -12.78 -12.36
N ALA A 22 -1.49 -12.58 -13.18
CA ALA A 22 -0.12 -12.96 -12.87
C ALA A 22 0.47 -12.07 -11.77
N LEU A 23 1.28 -12.66 -10.89
CA LEU A 23 2.08 -11.92 -9.91
C LEU A 23 3.32 -11.34 -10.60
N ILE A 24 3.54 -10.04 -10.44
CA ILE A 24 4.63 -9.31 -11.10
C ILE A 24 5.37 -8.49 -10.06
N GLN A 25 6.68 -8.69 -9.95
CA GLN A 25 7.56 -7.83 -9.17
C GLN A 25 7.69 -6.47 -9.87
N ASP A 26 7.65 -5.38 -9.11
CA ASP A 26 7.98 -4.07 -9.64
C ASP A 26 9.44 -4.04 -10.13
N PRO A 27 9.69 -3.66 -11.39
CA PRO A 27 11.05 -3.70 -11.97
C PRO A 27 12.04 -2.78 -11.26
N ASN A 28 11.55 -1.72 -10.61
CA ASN A 28 12.38 -0.76 -9.87
C ASN A 28 12.48 -1.08 -8.38
N PHE A 29 11.77 -2.11 -7.88
CA PHE A 29 11.69 -2.40 -6.45
C PHE A 29 13.07 -2.49 -5.79
N LYS A 30 13.94 -3.35 -6.30
CA LYS A 30 15.28 -3.58 -5.72
C LYS A 30 16.14 -2.32 -5.71
N LYS A 31 16.08 -1.53 -6.78
CA LYS A 31 16.80 -0.26 -6.87
C LYS A 31 16.26 0.75 -5.85
N ASN A 32 14.94 0.87 -5.76
CA ASN A 32 14.29 1.85 -4.90
C ASN A 32 14.50 1.54 -3.42
N ILE A 33 14.31 0.28 -3.00
CA ILE A 33 14.47 -0.10 -1.59
C ILE A 33 15.93 0.01 -1.14
N SER A 34 16.89 -0.44 -1.96
CA SER A 34 18.31 -0.30 -1.67
C SER A 34 18.74 1.16 -1.58
N GLY A 35 18.28 2.00 -2.51
CA GLY A 35 18.57 3.43 -2.52
C GLY A 35 17.98 4.17 -1.32
N ALA A 36 16.74 3.90 -0.96
CA ALA A 36 16.07 4.51 0.19
C ALA A 36 16.77 4.10 1.50
N THR A 37 17.04 2.81 1.69
CA THR A 37 17.72 2.29 2.88
C THR A 37 19.13 2.88 3.03
N LYS A 38 19.90 2.95 1.93
CA LYS A 38 21.25 3.55 1.94
C LYS A 38 21.21 5.04 2.28
N ALA A 39 20.15 5.74 1.90
CA ALA A 39 19.94 7.15 2.21
C ALA A 39 19.37 7.40 3.63
N GLY A 40 19.17 6.37 4.45
CA GLY A 40 18.61 6.48 5.80
C GLY A 40 17.10 6.75 5.83
N ILE A 41 16.39 6.60 4.69
CA ILE A 41 14.95 6.78 4.60
C ILE A 41 14.29 5.51 5.15
N LYS A 42 13.33 5.67 6.06
CA LYS A 42 12.51 4.56 6.57
C LYS A 42 11.61 4.03 5.46
N VAL A 43 11.46 2.71 5.38
CA VAL A 43 10.77 2.08 4.24
C VAL A 43 9.57 1.28 4.70
N GLY A 44 8.45 1.46 4.01
CA GLY A 44 7.33 0.54 3.91
C GLY A 44 7.14 0.07 2.48
N LEU A 45 6.23 -0.87 2.28
CA LEU A 45 5.97 -1.43 0.96
C LEU A 45 4.47 -1.35 0.64
N TYR A 46 4.12 -1.38 -0.66
CA TYR A 46 2.76 -1.66 -1.07
C TYR A 46 2.71 -2.64 -2.23
N PHE A 47 1.66 -3.44 -2.25
CA PHE A 47 1.33 -4.36 -3.32
C PHE A 47 0.00 -3.95 -3.94
N PHE A 48 -0.02 -3.64 -5.25
CA PHE A 48 -1.24 -3.29 -5.97
C PHE A 48 -2.02 -4.56 -6.27
N THR A 49 -3.15 -4.74 -5.57
CA THR A 49 -3.93 -5.96 -5.65
C THR A 49 -4.93 -5.98 -6.81
N GLN A 50 -5.05 -7.15 -7.41
CA GLN A 50 -6.16 -7.54 -8.26
C GLN A 50 -6.66 -8.94 -7.86
N ALA A 51 -6.41 -9.36 -6.61
CA ALA A 51 -6.91 -10.59 -6.06
C ALA A 51 -8.45 -10.59 -6.01
N VAL A 52 -9.06 -11.71 -6.38
CA VAL A 52 -10.50 -11.91 -6.39
C VAL A 52 -10.99 -12.88 -5.32
N ASN A 53 -10.07 -13.50 -4.58
CA ASN A 53 -10.33 -14.41 -3.47
C ASN A 53 -9.18 -14.40 -2.45
N GLU A 54 -9.37 -15.08 -1.32
CA GLU A 54 -8.40 -15.15 -0.24
C GLU A 54 -7.09 -15.84 -0.64
N ALA A 55 -7.15 -16.90 -1.44
CA ALA A 55 -5.95 -17.62 -1.87
C ALA A 55 -5.01 -16.70 -2.66
N GLU A 56 -5.56 -15.93 -3.60
CA GLU A 56 -4.79 -14.96 -4.37
C GLU A 56 -4.20 -13.85 -3.47
N ALA A 57 -4.94 -13.39 -2.47
CA ALA A 57 -4.45 -12.41 -1.51
C ALA A 57 -3.27 -12.94 -0.68
N VAL A 58 -3.32 -14.22 -0.29
CA VAL A 58 -2.22 -14.91 0.40
C VAL A 58 -0.99 -15.03 -0.51
N GLU A 59 -1.17 -15.32 -1.79
CA GLU A 59 -0.07 -15.34 -2.77
C GLU A 59 0.61 -13.97 -2.91
N GLU A 60 -0.19 -12.89 -3.01
CA GLU A 60 0.31 -11.51 -3.09
C GLU A 60 1.11 -11.14 -1.84
N ALA A 61 0.58 -11.43 -0.66
CA ALA A 61 1.25 -11.18 0.61
C ALA A 61 2.55 -11.98 0.74
N SER A 62 2.52 -13.25 0.35
CA SER A 62 3.69 -14.14 0.38
C SER A 62 4.80 -13.64 -0.54
N MET A 63 4.46 -13.20 -1.75
CA MET A 63 5.41 -12.58 -2.66
C MET A 63 5.99 -11.29 -2.07
N ALA A 64 5.16 -10.42 -1.50
CA ALA A 64 5.62 -9.18 -0.89
C ALA A 64 6.62 -9.43 0.24
N MET A 65 6.34 -10.40 1.12
CA MET A 65 7.24 -10.77 2.21
C MET A 65 8.53 -11.42 1.72
N SER A 66 8.45 -12.30 0.72
CA SER A 66 9.64 -12.92 0.11
C SER A 66 10.58 -11.86 -0.45
N LEU A 67 10.05 -10.87 -1.15
CA LEU A 67 10.82 -9.77 -1.72
C LEU A 67 11.34 -8.79 -0.65
N ALA A 68 10.60 -8.61 0.44
CA ALA A 68 11.01 -7.78 1.59
C ALA A 68 12.14 -8.42 2.41
N SER A 69 12.30 -9.74 2.32
CA SER A 69 13.31 -10.48 3.06
C SER A 69 14.72 -9.96 2.76
N GLY A 70 15.50 -9.71 3.80
CA GLY A 70 16.84 -9.13 3.68
C GLY A 70 16.88 -7.60 3.67
N TYR A 71 15.75 -6.91 3.72
CA TYR A 71 15.68 -5.46 3.86
C TYR A 71 15.07 -5.03 5.20
N LYS A 72 15.51 -3.88 5.71
CA LYS A 72 14.93 -3.29 6.92
C LYS A 72 13.64 -2.55 6.57
N VAL A 73 12.51 -3.26 6.58
CA VAL A 73 11.18 -2.69 6.40
C VAL A 73 10.62 -2.29 7.77
N THR A 74 10.46 -1.00 8.03
CA THR A 74 10.04 -0.46 9.33
C THR A 74 8.58 0.01 9.32
N TYR A 75 8.12 0.56 8.21
CA TYR A 75 6.73 0.88 7.95
C TYR A 75 5.94 -0.37 7.54
N PRO A 76 4.60 -0.33 7.56
CA PRO A 76 3.79 -1.47 7.14
C PRO A 76 4.01 -1.91 5.69
N ILE A 77 3.64 -3.15 5.42
CA ILE A 77 3.38 -3.65 4.06
C ILE A 77 1.88 -3.48 3.82
N PHE A 78 1.53 -2.65 2.85
CA PHE A 78 0.15 -2.29 2.53
C PHE A 78 -0.39 -3.11 1.37
N ILE A 79 -1.64 -3.55 1.49
CA ILE A 79 -2.43 -3.88 0.32
C ILE A 79 -3.01 -2.59 -0.24
N ASP A 80 -2.75 -2.33 -1.52
CA ASP A 80 -3.30 -1.21 -2.26
C ASP A 80 -4.50 -1.69 -3.07
N THR A 81 -5.70 -1.28 -2.65
CA THR A 81 -6.96 -1.66 -3.27
C THR A 81 -7.69 -0.45 -3.84
N GLU A 82 -7.74 -0.40 -5.15
CA GLU A 82 -8.37 0.68 -5.91
C GLU A 82 -8.88 0.18 -7.26
N SER A 83 -9.59 1.03 -7.98
CA SER A 83 -10.06 0.74 -9.32
C SER A 83 -8.88 0.64 -10.30
N ALA A 84 -8.88 -0.35 -11.15
CA ALA A 84 -7.95 -0.47 -12.26
C ALA A 84 -8.72 -0.45 -13.59
N SER A 85 -8.08 0.09 -14.64
CA SER A 85 -8.64 -0.03 -15.99
C SER A 85 -8.77 -1.51 -16.36
N SER A 86 -10.00 -1.96 -16.66
CA SER A 86 -10.30 -3.36 -16.92
C SER A 86 -9.86 -4.34 -15.82
N GLY A 87 -9.84 -3.88 -14.56
CA GLY A 87 -9.38 -4.67 -13.43
C GLY A 87 -10.33 -5.81 -13.08
N ARG A 88 -9.76 -7.02 -12.92
CA ARG A 88 -10.52 -8.23 -12.56
C ARG A 88 -11.18 -8.14 -11.18
N ALA A 89 -10.61 -7.37 -10.27
CA ALA A 89 -11.16 -7.14 -8.93
C ALA A 89 -12.22 -6.04 -8.87
N ASN A 90 -12.47 -5.28 -9.95
CA ASN A 90 -13.42 -4.17 -9.92
C ASN A 90 -14.85 -4.60 -9.54
N GLY A 91 -15.28 -5.79 -9.98
CA GLY A 91 -16.61 -6.33 -9.73
C GLY A 91 -16.82 -6.98 -8.36
N LEU A 92 -15.82 -7.00 -7.49
CA LEU A 92 -15.99 -7.56 -6.15
C LEU A 92 -17.01 -6.79 -5.34
N SER A 93 -17.88 -7.51 -4.62
CA SER A 93 -18.72 -6.90 -3.61
C SER A 93 -17.89 -6.32 -2.46
N LYS A 94 -18.47 -5.38 -1.73
CA LYS A 94 -17.87 -4.79 -0.52
C LYS A 94 -17.40 -5.86 0.48
N SER A 95 -18.21 -6.88 0.70
CA SER A 95 -17.87 -8.00 1.58
C SER A 95 -16.70 -8.82 1.06
N ALA A 96 -16.77 -9.27 -0.21
CA ALA A 96 -15.70 -10.06 -0.81
C ALA A 96 -14.36 -9.33 -0.84
N ARG A 97 -14.36 -8.04 -1.21
CA ARG A 97 -13.17 -7.20 -1.19
C ARG A 97 -12.57 -7.09 0.23
N THR A 98 -13.42 -6.92 1.24
CA THR A 98 -12.97 -6.86 2.63
C THR A 98 -12.32 -8.16 3.08
N VAL A 99 -12.86 -9.31 2.66
CA VAL A 99 -12.28 -10.63 2.93
C VAL A 99 -10.89 -10.74 2.30
N VAL A 100 -10.74 -10.37 1.02
CA VAL A 100 -9.44 -10.32 0.32
C VAL A 100 -8.42 -9.46 1.07
N VAL A 101 -8.80 -8.24 1.44
CA VAL A 101 -7.94 -7.30 2.17
C VAL A 101 -7.50 -7.89 3.52
N LYS A 102 -8.42 -8.52 4.25
CA LYS A 102 -8.11 -9.16 5.54
C LYS A 102 -7.15 -10.34 5.38
N ALA A 103 -7.35 -11.18 4.36
CA ALA A 103 -6.48 -12.32 4.09
C ALA A 103 -5.03 -11.88 3.82
N PHE A 104 -4.84 -10.85 2.98
CA PHE A 104 -3.53 -10.24 2.77
C PHE A 104 -2.91 -9.74 4.08
N CYS A 105 -3.63 -8.88 4.81
CA CYS A 105 -3.12 -8.27 6.03
C CYS A 105 -2.80 -9.30 7.12
N GLN A 106 -3.62 -10.34 7.26
CA GLN A 106 -3.37 -11.41 8.22
C GLN A 106 -2.11 -12.21 7.85
N THR A 107 -1.91 -12.50 6.57
CA THR A 107 -0.72 -13.20 6.07
C THR A 107 0.55 -12.38 6.34
N ILE A 108 0.52 -11.07 6.07
CA ILE A 108 1.62 -10.15 6.39
C ILE A 108 1.97 -10.19 7.89
N ARG A 109 0.95 -10.16 8.76
CA ARG A 109 1.15 -10.22 10.22
C ARG A 109 1.72 -11.55 10.67
N ASN A 110 1.24 -12.65 10.14
CA ASN A 110 1.75 -13.98 10.43
C ASN A 110 3.23 -14.12 10.05
N GLY A 111 3.68 -13.38 9.03
CA GLY A 111 5.08 -13.28 8.64
C GLY A 111 5.92 -12.31 9.48
N GLY A 112 5.35 -11.73 10.55
CA GLY A 112 6.06 -10.82 11.47
C GLY A 112 6.17 -9.37 11.02
N TYR A 113 5.53 -8.99 9.93
CA TYR A 113 5.50 -7.60 9.46
C TYR A 113 4.25 -6.85 9.97
N LYS A 114 4.35 -5.52 10.00
CA LYS A 114 3.17 -4.69 10.19
C LYS A 114 2.35 -4.67 8.89
N ALA A 115 1.04 -4.80 9.00
CA ALA A 115 0.13 -4.79 7.86
C ALA A 115 -0.68 -3.51 7.80
N GLY A 116 -0.94 -3.03 6.60
CA GLY A 116 -1.79 -1.86 6.38
C GLY A 116 -2.65 -2.00 5.13
N VAL A 117 -3.61 -1.09 5.03
CA VAL A 117 -4.55 -0.99 3.92
C VAL A 117 -4.46 0.41 3.34
N TYR A 118 -4.26 0.51 2.02
CA TYR A 118 -4.38 1.75 1.27
C TYR A 118 -5.64 1.70 0.41
N ALA A 119 -6.42 2.76 0.49
CA ALA A 119 -7.54 3.01 -0.39
C ALA A 119 -7.90 4.51 -0.38
N SER A 120 -8.66 4.96 -1.39
CA SER A 120 -9.23 6.30 -1.35
C SER A 120 -10.33 6.41 -0.28
N LYS A 121 -10.61 7.65 0.16
CA LYS A 121 -11.73 7.95 1.07
C LYS A 121 -13.04 7.34 0.57
N SER A 122 -13.34 7.49 -0.74
CA SER A 122 -14.56 6.95 -1.32
C SER A 122 -14.60 5.42 -1.32
N TRP A 123 -13.44 4.75 -1.47
CA TRP A 123 -13.36 3.30 -1.40
C TRP A 123 -13.56 2.78 0.00
N TYR A 124 -13.01 3.43 1.02
CA TYR A 124 -13.31 3.08 2.41
C TYR A 124 -14.80 3.18 2.73
N ALA A 125 -15.48 4.19 2.19
CA ALA A 125 -16.92 4.37 2.41
C ALA A 125 -17.77 3.31 1.67
N ASN A 126 -17.43 3.04 0.39
CA ASN A 126 -18.33 2.34 -0.53
C ASN A 126 -17.91 0.91 -0.86
N GLN A 127 -16.60 0.60 -0.82
CA GLN A 127 -16.02 -0.64 -1.32
C GLN A 127 -15.42 -1.54 -0.22
N LEU A 128 -15.35 -1.07 1.01
CA LEU A 128 -14.76 -1.78 2.15
C LEU A 128 -15.64 -1.69 3.40
N ASN A 129 -15.70 -2.75 4.17
CA ASN A 129 -16.22 -2.70 5.54
C ASN A 129 -15.14 -2.12 6.45
N ALA A 130 -15.01 -0.80 6.46
CA ALA A 130 -13.90 -0.08 7.09
C ALA A 130 -13.70 -0.43 8.58
N SER A 131 -14.79 -0.58 9.33
CA SER A 131 -14.73 -0.98 10.74
C SER A 131 -14.06 -2.33 10.99
N ALA A 132 -14.18 -3.26 10.04
CA ALA A 132 -13.53 -4.57 10.12
C ALA A 132 -12.01 -4.52 9.89
N LEU A 133 -11.48 -3.36 9.46
CA LEU A 133 -10.08 -3.13 9.16
C LEU A 133 -9.35 -2.29 10.21
N ASN A 134 -10.05 -1.79 11.25
CA ASN A 134 -9.49 -0.90 12.28
C ASN A 134 -8.29 -1.48 13.05
N GLY A 135 -8.09 -2.77 13.00
CA GLY A 135 -6.92 -3.44 13.58
C GLY A 135 -5.64 -3.26 12.77
N TYR A 136 -5.70 -2.80 11.52
CA TYR A 136 -4.55 -2.59 10.64
C TYR A 136 -4.17 -1.11 10.56
N CYS A 137 -3.00 -0.80 10.00
CA CYS A 137 -2.65 0.58 9.67
C CYS A 137 -3.51 1.05 8.49
N ILE A 138 -4.21 2.15 8.65
CA ILE A 138 -5.10 2.71 7.63
C ILE A 138 -4.41 3.89 6.96
N TRP A 139 -4.19 3.76 5.65
CA TRP A 139 -3.63 4.79 4.79
C TRP A 139 -4.70 5.26 3.80
N VAL A 140 -5.22 6.44 4.04
CA VAL A 140 -6.30 7.02 3.24
C VAL A 140 -5.76 7.99 2.20
N ALA A 141 -6.25 7.87 0.97
CA ALA A 141 -6.01 8.86 -0.08
C ALA A 141 -7.20 9.82 -0.21
N GLN A 142 -6.90 11.09 -0.09
CA GLN A 142 -7.82 12.18 -0.38
C GLN A 142 -7.01 13.42 -0.73
N TYR A 143 -7.02 13.83 -1.99
CA TYR A 143 -6.25 14.95 -2.48
C TYR A 143 -6.96 16.27 -2.18
N ASN A 144 -6.66 16.81 -1.01
CA ASN A 144 -7.28 18.01 -0.48
C ASN A 144 -6.33 18.72 0.51
N SER A 145 -6.70 19.91 0.97
CA SER A 145 -5.97 20.65 2.01
C SER A 145 -6.12 20.05 3.41
N SER A 146 -7.16 19.25 3.63
CA SER A 146 -7.40 18.51 4.88
C SER A 146 -8.03 17.17 4.61
N CYS A 147 -7.76 16.18 5.46
CA CYS A 147 -8.43 14.90 5.40
C CYS A 147 -9.80 15.00 6.08
N THR A 148 -10.86 14.71 5.33
CA THR A 148 -12.24 14.70 5.83
C THR A 148 -12.81 13.28 5.95
N TYR A 149 -11.96 12.26 5.96
CA TYR A 149 -12.36 10.90 6.25
C TYR A 149 -12.69 10.78 7.74
N SER A 150 -13.91 10.33 8.07
CA SER A 150 -14.40 10.26 9.45
C SER A 150 -13.98 8.98 10.20
N GLY A 151 -13.44 7.99 9.50
CA GLY A 151 -12.93 6.76 10.10
C GLY A 151 -11.53 6.95 10.70
N LYS A 152 -11.06 5.91 11.39
CA LYS A 152 -9.66 5.86 11.83
C LYS A 152 -8.73 5.89 10.62
N TYR A 153 -7.67 6.69 10.69
CA TYR A 153 -6.53 6.60 9.75
C TYR A 153 -5.22 6.95 10.46
N ASP A 154 -4.15 6.32 10.01
CA ASP A 154 -2.80 6.45 10.54
C ASP A 154 -1.88 7.19 9.56
N MET A 155 -2.23 7.17 8.28
CA MET A 155 -1.52 7.86 7.21
C MET A 155 -2.51 8.49 6.22
N TRP A 156 -2.09 9.61 5.64
CA TRP A 156 -2.87 10.35 4.65
C TRP A 156 -2.03 10.70 3.43
N GLN A 157 -2.46 10.26 2.25
CA GLN A 157 -1.94 10.72 0.96
C GLN A 157 -2.75 11.95 0.54
N TYR A 158 -2.11 13.11 0.57
CA TYR A 158 -2.79 14.39 0.35
C TYR A 158 -2.61 14.95 -1.06
N SER A 159 -1.68 14.42 -1.83
CA SER A 159 -1.40 14.85 -3.21
C SER A 159 -0.76 13.73 -4.02
N SER A 160 -1.10 13.67 -5.31
CA SER A 160 -0.41 12.85 -6.33
C SER A 160 0.43 13.70 -7.30
N LYS A 161 0.64 14.99 -6.98
CA LYS A 161 1.32 15.97 -7.86
C LYS A 161 2.45 16.70 -7.13
N GLY A 162 3.03 16.07 -6.10
CA GLY A 162 4.18 16.62 -5.40
C GLY A 162 5.43 16.62 -6.27
N SER A 163 6.44 17.40 -5.85
CA SER A 163 7.76 17.42 -6.46
C SER A 163 8.80 17.22 -5.37
N VAL A 164 9.71 16.28 -5.59
CA VAL A 164 10.79 15.98 -4.65
C VAL A 164 12.11 15.99 -5.40
N SER A 165 13.08 16.76 -4.94
CA SER A 165 14.40 16.83 -5.56
C SER A 165 15.05 15.45 -5.65
N GLY A 166 15.50 15.08 -6.85
CA GLY A 166 16.08 13.78 -7.17
C GLY A 166 15.07 12.75 -7.70
N ILE A 167 13.78 13.12 -7.84
CA ILE A 167 12.77 12.29 -8.52
C ILE A 167 12.23 13.10 -9.71
N LYS A 168 12.23 12.48 -10.89
CA LYS A 168 11.65 13.08 -12.10
C LYS A 168 10.15 12.77 -12.16
N GLY A 169 9.35 13.83 -12.32
CA GLY A 169 7.89 13.72 -12.42
C GLY A 169 7.17 13.91 -11.09
N ASN A 170 5.90 13.60 -11.09
CA ASN A 170 5.04 13.74 -9.91
C ASN A 170 5.35 12.66 -8.88
N VAL A 171 5.21 13.04 -7.61
CA VAL A 171 5.40 12.17 -6.45
C VAL A 171 4.17 12.24 -5.56
N ASP A 172 3.69 11.09 -5.12
CA ASP A 172 2.64 11.01 -4.13
C ASP A 172 3.16 11.48 -2.77
N MET A 173 2.46 12.45 -2.18
CA MET A 173 2.87 13.09 -0.93
C MET A 173 2.00 12.63 0.22
N ASN A 174 2.65 12.30 1.33
CA ASN A 174 2.01 11.62 2.45
C ASN A 174 2.40 12.21 3.80
N ILE A 175 1.47 12.14 4.74
CA ILE A 175 1.70 12.40 6.17
C ILE A 175 1.48 11.09 6.92
N SER A 176 2.42 10.72 7.80
CA SER A 176 2.26 9.63 8.76
C SER A 176 2.04 10.24 10.14
N TYR A 177 0.94 9.86 10.79
CA TYR A 177 0.59 10.30 12.14
C TYR A 177 1.11 9.34 13.21
N THR A 178 1.64 8.19 12.78
CA THR A 178 2.26 7.17 13.63
C THR A 178 3.75 7.08 13.33
N GLY A 179 4.58 7.04 14.36
CA GLY A 179 6.02 6.77 14.22
C GLY A 179 6.29 5.27 14.05
N TYR A 180 7.20 4.91 13.15
CA TYR A 180 7.67 3.54 12.93
C TYR A 180 9.19 3.46 12.99
#